data_c4bc533874eca4133b2c6668f8bc1d2f
#
_entry.id   c4bc533874eca4133b2c6668f8bc1d2f
#
_cell.length_a   1.000
_cell.length_b   1.000
_cell.length_c   1.000
_cell.angle_alpha   90.00
_cell.angle_beta   90.00
_cell.angle_gamma   90.00
#
_symmetry.space_group_name_H-M   'P 1'
#
loop_
_entity.id
_entity.type
_entity.pdbx_description
1 polymer ?
#
loop_
_entity_poly.entity_id
_entity_poly.type
_entity_poly.pdbx_seq_one_letter_code
_entity_poly.pdbx_strand_id
1 'polypeptide(L)'
;MCTDKCMIYAFDSMISTQASLRNSAHSIDASGKGVEVNITSGRNVVESGKPRRSRGFSLIELLVVVAVILIIAAIAIPNFLKAKQAANESATVSSIHAINTAEIAYSSSCPSIGFSASLTELNVSALCVSGTNQIDSTLAAGTKSGYVYTYAPGATSPTLTYSLNVDPLTRGVTGQRSFYSSEVSVTHYNQSAAATVNDNVIQ
;
A
#
# COMPACT_ATOMS: atom_id res chain seq x y z
N MET A 1 -12.71 -1.45 1.67
CA MET A 1 -13.43 -0.16 1.56
C MET A 1 -13.25 0.60 2.86
N CYS A 2 -12.02 0.93 3.22
CA CYS A 2 -11.68 1.67 4.45
C CYS A 2 -10.28 2.34 4.39
N THR A 3 -9.84 2.77 3.21
CA THR A 3 -8.52 3.39 3.00
C THR A 3 -8.55 4.91 2.90
N ASP A 4 -9.67 5.53 2.54
CA ASP A 4 -9.73 6.99 2.38
C ASP A 4 -10.05 7.76 3.68
N LYS A 5 -10.71 7.14 4.65
CA LYS A 5 -11.02 7.80 5.93
C LYS A 5 -9.87 7.86 6.92
N CYS A 6 -8.90 6.93 6.84
CA CYS A 6 -7.75 6.95 7.74
C CYS A 6 -6.74 8.07 7.43
N MET A 7 -6.61 8.45 6.16
CA MET A 7 -5.70 9.51 5.73
C MET A 7 -6.20 10.92 6.10
N ILE A 8 -7.52 11.11 6.11
CA ILE A 8 -8.14 12.38 6.48
C ILE A 8 -8.03 12.64 7.98
N TYR A 9 -8.18 11.60 8.83
CA TYR A 9 -8.01 11.74 10.29
C TYR A 9 -6.57 12.01 10.73
N ALA A 10 -5.56 11.52 10.01
CA ALA A 10 -4.16 11.82 10.31
C ALA A 10 -3.81 13.28 9.97
N PHE A 11 -4.42 13.86 8.94
CA PHE A 11 -4.18 15.25 8.54
C PHE A 11 -4.89 16.24 9.47
N ASP A 12 -6.10 15.93 9.95
CA ASP A 12 -6.86 16.76 10.89
C ASP A 12 -6.21 16.78 12.30
N SER A 13 -5.64 15.66 12.74
CA SER A 13 -4.91 15.60 14.02
C SER A 13 -3.64 16.45 14.00
N MET A 14 -2.97 16.58 12.86
CA MET A 14 -1.75 17.38 12.72
C MET A 14 -2.04 18.89 12.70
N ILE A 15 -3.20 19.30 12.17
CA ILE A 15 -3.65 20.70 12.16
C ILE A 15 -4.15 21.14 13.54
N SER A 16 -4.79 20.26 14.29
CA SER A 16 -5.32 20.57 15.64
C SER A 16 -4.22 20.79 16.67
N THR A 17 -3.06 20.13 16.54
CA THR A 17 -1.93 20.31 17.47
C THR A 17 -1.17 21.63 17.27
N GLN A 18 -1.26 22.25 16.10
CA GLN A 18 -0.68 23.55 15.79
C GLN A 18 -1.51 24.73 16.33
N ALA A 19 -2.79 24.53 16.60
CA ALA A 19 -3.69 25.59 17.07
C ALA A 19 -3.59 25.86 18.57
N SER A 20 -3.05 24.94 19.38
CA SER A 20 -2.96 25.06 20.85
C SER A 20 -1.77 25.88 21.36
N LEU A 21 -0.83 26.27 20.51
CA LEU A 21 0.37 27.02 20.91
C LEU A 21 0.33 28.52 20.58
N ARG A 22 -0.82 29.07 20.19
CA ARG A 22 -0.97 30.50 19.85
C ARG A 22 -1.87 31.28 20.81
N ASN A 23 -1.71 31.08 22.11
CA ASN A 23 -2.33 31.99 23.08
C ASN A 23 -1.28 32.64 23.96
N SER A 24 -0.28 33.29 23.36
CA SER A 24 0.47 34.36 23.97
C SER A 24 -0.16 35.66 23.47
N ALA A 25 -0.82 36.38 24.39
CA ALA A 25 -1.41 37.66 24.09
C ALA A 25 -0.32 38.65 23.65
N HIS A 26 -0.16 38.84 22.35
CA HIS A 26 0.69 39.85 21.76
C HIS A 26 -0.15 41.11 21.61
N SER A 27 -0.01 42.05 22.58
CA SER A 27 -0.61 43.38 22.48
C SER A 27 0.24 44.21 21.52
N ILE A 28 -0.34 44.64 20.41
CA ILE A 28 0.26 45.57 19.48
C ILE A 28 -0.31 46.98 19.75
N ASP A 29 0.58 48.00 19.76
CA ASP A 29 0.15 49.41 19.84
C ASP A 29 -0.38 49.90 18.46
N ALA A 30 -0.95 51.10 18.47
CA ALA A 30 -1.52 51.72 17.25
C ALA A 30 -0.49 51.99 16.15
N SER A 31 0.78 51.69 16.35
CA SER A 31 1.88 51.83 15.40
C SER A 31 2.42 50.49 14.86
N GLY A 32 1.83 49.33 15.25
CA GLY A 32 2.23 48.03 14.72
C GLY A 32 3.57 47.50 15.25
N LYS A 33 4.08 48.00 16.37
CA LYS A 33 5.31 47.54 17.01
C LYS A 33 5.00 46.69 18.24
N GLY A 34 5.60 45.50 18.33
CA GLY A 34 5.52 44.66 19.50
C GLY A 34 6.27 45.28 20.70
N VAL A 35 5.61 45.47 21.81
CA VAL A 35 6.20 45.97 23.06
C VAL A 35 6.21 44.81 24.07
N GLU A 36 7.39 44.40 24.51
CA GLU A 36 7.56 43.49 25.65
C GLU A 36 7.57 44.34 26.93
N VAL A 37 6.55 44.21 27.78
CA VAL A 37 6.48 44.90 29.06
C VAL A 37 7.07 44.01 30.14
N ASN A 38 8.26 44.36 30.59
CA ASN A 38 8.90 43.74 31.76
C ASN A 38 8.53 44.50 33.02
N ILE A 39 7.65 43.94 33.85
CA ILE A 39 7.19 44.57 35.11
C ILE A 39 8.16 44.16 36.24
N THR A 40 9.27 44.84 36.39
CA THR A 40 10.07 44.79 37.59
C THR A 40 10.18 46.18 38.18
N SER A 41 9.46 46.36 39.31
CA SER A 41 9.59 47.41 40.34
C SER A 41 10.02 48.80 39.85
N GLY A 42 9.06 49.66 39.53
CA GLY A 42 9.13 51.09 39.78
C GLY A 42 9.77 52.01 38.75
N ARG A 43 10.19 51.54 37.57
CA ARG A 43 10.55 52.39 36.43
C ARG A 43 10.20 51.72 35.11
N ASN A 44 9.27 52.30 34.39
CA ASN A 44 8.95 51.86 33.01
C ASN A 44 10.10 52.25 32.09
N VAL A 45 11.06 51.36 31.89
CA VAL A 45 12.06 51.51 30.81
C VAL A 45 11.47 50.86 29.58
N VAL A 46 10.96 51.65 28.65
CA VAL A 46 10.54 51.16 27.35
C VAL A 46 11.82 50.92 26.55
N GLU A 47 12.31 49.70 26.59
CA GLU A 47 13.40 49.25 25.73
C GLU A 47 12.87 49.13 24.32
N SER A 48 13.25 50.06 23.46
CA SER A 48 12.94 50.04 22.01
C SER A 48 13.66 48.87 21.41
N GLY A 49 13.02 47.71 21.39
CA GLY A 49 13.51 46.52 20.71
C GLY A 49 13.73 46.82 19.18
N LYS A 50 14.97 46.73 18.78
CA LYS A 50 15.38 46.87 17.36
C LYS A 50 14.49 45.94 16.52
N PRO A 51 13.78 46.44 15.46
CA PRO A 51 12.91 45.59 14.66
C PRO A 51 13.75 44.46 14.04
N ARG A 52 13.48 43.21 14.40
CA ARG A 52 14.02 42.05 13.68
C ARG A 52 13.47 42.12 12.27
N ARG A 53 14.32 42.47 11.32
CA ARG A 53 14.01 42.41 9.88
C ARG A 53 13.65 40.96 9.60
N SER A 54 12.37 40.63 9.50
CA SER A 54 11.92 39.39 8.90
C SER A 54 12.37 39.39 7.46
N ARG A 55 13.35 38.55 7.13
CA ARG A 55 13.77 38.32 5.75
C ARG A 55 12.60 37.67 5.04
N GLY A 56 11.93 38.43 4.18
CA GLY A 56 10.91 37.88 3.30
C GLY A 56 11.57 36.92 2.31
N PHE A 57 10.89 35.82 2.04
CA PHE A 57 11.32 34.84 1.03
C PHE A 57 11.25 35.48 -0.36
N SER A 58 12.31 35.38 -1.15
CA SER A 58 12.32 35.90 -2.52
C SER A 58 11.50 34.97 -3.42
N LEU A 59 10.68 35.57 -4.30
CA LEU A 59 9.90 34.79 -5.28
C LEU A 59 10.80 33.93 -6.18
N ILE A 60 12.00 34.40 -6.53
CA ILE A 60 12.96 33.63 -7.32
C ILE A 60 13.53 32.44 -6.55
N GLU A 61 13.72 32.58 -5.24
CA GLU A 61 14.22 31.50 -4.38
C GLU A 61 13.21 30.34 -4.31
N LEU A 62 11.91 30.66 -4.22
CA LEU A 62 10.85 29.66 -4.29
C LEU A 62 10.79 29.01 -5.69
N LEU A 63 10.91 29.82 -6.75
CA LEU A 63 10.84 29.32 -8.13
C LEU A 63 11.97 28.33 -8.46
N VAL A 64 13.19 28.63 -8.02
CA VAL A 64 14.34 27.74 -8.24
C VAL A 64 14.15 26.42 -7.49
N VAL A 65 13.69 26.45 -6.24
CA VAL A 65 13.44 25.22 -5.45
C VAL A 65 12.40 24.34 -6.13
N VAL A 66 11.28 24.94 -6.57
CA VAL A 66 10.23 24.17 -7.27
C VAL A 66 10.76 23.59 -8.58
N ALA A 67 11.55 24.34 -9.35
CA ALA A 67 12.15 23.86 -10.60
C ALA A 67 13.03 22.62 -10.35
N VAL A 68 13.88 22.64 -9.31
CA VAL A 68 14.74 21.50 -8.97
C VAL A 68 13.91 20.27 -8.56
N ILE A 69 12.87 20.47 -7.73
CA ILE A 69 11.97 19.37 -7.32
C ILE A 69 11.29 18.74 -8.53
N LEU A 70 10.82 19.53 -9.50
CA LEU A 70 10.16 19.02 -10.71
C LEU A 70 11.12 18.19 -11.58
N ILE A 71 12.39 18.59 -11.69
CA ILE A 71 13.40 17.82 -12.43
C ILE A 71 13.62 16.45 -11.77
N ILE A 72 13.79 16.41 -10.45
CA ILE A 72 13.97 15.17 -9.70
C ILE A 72 12.72 14.29 -9.82
N ALA A 73 11.53 14.86 -9.66
CA ALA A 73 10.26 14.14 -9.75
C ALA A 73 10.05 13.52 -11.15
N ALA A 74 10.44 14.20 -12.22
CA ALA A 74 10.31 13.69 -13.58
C ALA A 74 11.07 12.36 -13.81
N ILE A 75 12.18 12.16 -13.13
CA ILE A 75 12.98 10.93 -13.20
C ILE A 75 12.51 9.89 -12.18
N ALA A 76 12.13 10.34 -10.99
CA ALA A 76 11.78 9.45 -9.87
C ALA A 76 10.44 8.75 -10.05
N ILE A 77 9.41 9.45 -10.53
CA ILE A 77 8.05 8.91 -10.64
C ILE A 77 7.97 7.67 -11.54
N PRO A 78 8.48 7.67 -12.80
CA PRO A 78 8.40 6.48 -13.66
C PRO A 78 9.19 5.29 -13.11
N ASN A 79 10.33 5.52 -12.46
CA ASN A 79 11.12 4.48 -11.83
C ASN A 79 10.40 3.88 -10.59
N PHE A 80 9.74 4.71 -9.81
CA PHE A 80 8.94 4.28 -8.67
C PHE A 80 7.75 3.39 -9.10
N LEU A 81 7.07 3.74 -10.19
CA LEU A 81 5.96 2.93 -10.72
C LEU A 81 6.43 1.54 -11.16
N LYS A 82 7.57 1.45 -11.85
CA LYS A 82 8.18 0.16 -12.23
C LYS A 82 8.58 -0.68 -11.01
N ALA A 83 9.17 -0.06 -10.01
CA ALA A 83 9.54 -0.73 -8.76
C ALA A 83 8.29 -1.27 -8.02
N LYS A 84 7.20 -0.50 -7.99
CA LYS A 84 5.93 -0.92 -7.42
C LYS A 84 5.33 -2.12 -8.17
N GLN A 85 5.36 -2.11 -9.52
CA GLN A 85 4.92 -3.25 -10.32
C GLN A 85 5.73 -4.51 -10.00
N ALA A 86 7.07 -4.41 -9.97
CA ALA A 86 7.94 -5.53 -9.65
C ALA A 86 7.68 -6.09 -8.23
N ALA A 87 7.43 -5.22 -7.25
CA ALA A 87 7.06 -5.61 -5.90
C ALA A 87 5.71 -6.35 -5.85
N ASN A 88 4.70 -5.86 -6.58
CA ASN A 88 3.40 -6.51 -6.69
C ASN A 88 3.54 -7.90 -7.33
N GLU A 89 4.32 -8.03 -8.40
CA GLU A 89 4.56 -9.31 -9.09
C GLU A 89 5.26 -10.31 -8.17
N SER A 90 6.28 -9.89 -7.44
CA SER A 90 6.98 -10.75 -6.46
C SER A 90 6.04 -11.20 -5.33
N ALA A 91 5.23 -10.29 -4.79
CA ALA A 91 4.23 -10.62 -3.78
C ALA A 91 3.16 -11.59 -4.32
N THR A 92 2.80 -11.46 -5.60
CA THR A 92 1.86 -12.34 -6.28
C THR A 92 2.42 -13.75 -6.43
N VAL A 93 3.66 -13.90 -6.86
CA VAL A 93 4.33 -15.20 -6.95
C VAL A 93 4.39 -15.88 -5.58
N SER A 94 4.75 -15.14 -4.52
CA SER A 94 4.72 -15.65 -3.15
C SER A 94 3.32 -16.10 -2.72
N SER A 95 2.28 -15.39 -3.12
CA SER A 95 0.89 -15.76 -2.84
C SER A 95 0.45 -17.01 -3.61
N ILE A 96 0.90 -17.20 -4.86
CA ILE A 96 0.66 -18.43 -5.63
C ILE A 96 1.30 -19.63 -4.92
N HIS A 97 2.54 -19.50 -4.46
CA HIS A 97 3.20 -20.56 -3.69
C HIS A 97 2.47 -20.88 -2.38
N ALA A 98 1.93 -19.87 -1.69
CA ALA A 98 1.13 -20.08 -0.50
C ALA A 98 -0.16 -20.86 -0.81
N ILE A 99 -0.86 -20.52 -1.91
CA ILE A 99 -2.05 -21.28 -2.35
C ILE A 99 -1.68 -22.72 -2.69
N ASN A 100 -0.64 -22.94 -3.50
CA ASN A 100 -0.21 -24.30 -3.87
C ASN A 100 0.14 -25.15 -2.65
N THR A 101 0.83 -24.57 -1.67
CA THR A 101 1.16 -25.25 -0.41
C THR A 101 -0.09 -25.57 0.39
N ALA A 102 -1.03 -24.64 0.47
CA ALA A 102 -2.31 -24.81 1.15
C ALA A 102 -3.15 -25.92 0.50
N GLU A 103 -3.20 -25.98 -0.83
CA GLU A 103 -3.91 -27.02 -1.59
C GLU A 103 -3.32 -28.40 -1.35
N ILE A 104 -1.99 -28.54 -1.34
CA ILE A 104 -1.32 -29.80 -1.03
C ILE A 104 -1.66 -30.25 0.40
N ALA A 105 -1.62 -29.32 1.35
CA ALA A 105 -1.96 -29.63 2.74
C ALA A 105 -3.45 -30.02 2.89
N TYR A 106 -4.34 -29.33 2.19
CA TYR A 106 -5.78 -29.62 2.16
C TYR A 106 -6.04 -31.01 1.58
N SER A 107 -5.54 -31.32 0.40
CA SER A 107 -5.73 -32.62 -0.27
C SER A 107 -5.14 -33.79 0.53
N SER A 108 -4.01 -33.55 1.22
CA SER A 108 -3.39 -34.56 2.10
C SER A 108 -4.24 -34.85 3.34
N SER A 109 -4.93 -33.85 3.87
CA SER A 109 -5.80 -33.95 5.04
C SER A 109 -7.18 -34.51 4.70
N CYS A 110 -7.63 -34.32 3.46
CA CYS A 110 -8.94 -34.69 2.95
C CYS A 110 -8.86 -35.56 1.68
N PRO A 111 -8.28 -36.78 1.73
CA PRO A 111 -8.08 -37.60 0.54
C PRO A 111 -9.38 -37.98 -0.20
N SER A 112 -10.50 -38.00 0.49
CA SER A 112 -11.82 -38.30 -0.09
C SER A 112 -12.44 -37.11 -0.85
N ILE A 113 -11.96 -35.88 -0.59
CA ILE A 113 -12.44 -34.67 -1.22
C ILE A 113 -11.44 -34.23 -2.32
N GLY A 114 -10.13 -34.37 -2.05
CA GLY A 114 -9.06 -33.91 -2.92
C GLY A 114 -8.72 -32.43 -2.70
N PHE A 115 -8.56 -31.64 -3.76
CA PHE A 115 -8.31 -30.19 -3.68
C PHE A 115 -9.58 -29.43 -3.29
N SER A 116 -9.40 -28.19 -2.79
CA SER A 116 -10.51 -27.35 -2.32
C SER A 116 -11.47 -26.96 -3.45
N ALA A 117 -12.73 -26.67 -3.13
CA ALA A 117 -13.69 -26.18 -4.11
C ALA A 117 -13.53 -24.66 -4.35
N SER A 118 -12.84 -23.92 -3.46
CA SER A 118 -12.62 -22.48 -3.59
C SER A 118 -11.50 -22.00 -2.68
N LEU A 119 -10.94 -20.82 -2.99
CA LEU A 119 -9.93 -20.18 -2.12
C LEU A 119 -10.48 -19.85 -0.71
N THR A 120 -11.78 -19.65 -0.57
CA THR A 120 -12.41 -19.40 0.73
C THR A 120 -12.32 -20.60 1.66
N GLU A 121 -12.35 -21.83 1.13
CA GLU A 121 -12.19 -23.03 1.94
C GLU A 121 -10.80 -23.17 2.56
N LEU A 122 -9.77 -22.63 1.91
CA LEU A 122 -8.41 -22.60 2.44
C LEU A 122 -8.22 -21.56 3.56
N ASN A 123 -9.11 -20.56 3.66
CA ASN A 123 -9.08 -19.55 4.71
C ASN A 123 -9.89 -19.91 5.95
N VAL A 124 -10.97 -20.69 5.81
CA VAL A 124 -11.75 -21.16 6.96
C VAL A 124 -11.23 -22.52 7.37
N SER A 125 -11.31 -22.83 8.66
CA SER A 125 -11.06 -24.19 9.17
C SER A 125 -12.02 -25.15 8.48
N ALA A 126 -11.63 -25.63 7.30
CA ALA A 126 -12.44 -26.57 6.54
C ALA A 126 -12.62 -27.88 7.32
N LEU A 127 -13.67 -28.63 7.00
CA LEU A 127 -14.11 -29.85 7.63
C LEU A 127 -13.00 -30.91 7.91
N CYS A 128 -11.85 -30.78 7.22
CA CYS A 128 -10.75 -31.73 7.29
C CYS A 128 -9.46 -31.19 7.88
N VAL A 129 -9.26 -29.87 7.93
CA VAL A 129 -8.02 -29.26 8.44
C VAL A 129 -8.32 -28.56 9.76
N SER A 130 -7.98 -29.23 10.85
CA SER A 130 -8.26 -28.73 12.19
C SER A 130 -7.39 -27.52 12.52
N GLY A 131 -7.98 -26.32 12.50
CA GLY A 131 -7.53 -25.23 13.37
C GLY A 131 -6.63 -24.15 12.82
N THR A 132 -6.26 -24.08 11.52
CA THR A 132 -5.46 -22.95 11.00
C THR A 132 -5.90 -22.50 9.61
N ASN A 133 -6.14 -21.20 9.46
CA ASN A 133 -6.27 -20.59 8.15
C ASN A 133 -4.98 -20.80 7.37
N GLN A 134 -5.04 -21.47 6.23
CA GLN A 134 -3.86 -21.77 5.42
C GLN A 134 -3.44 -20.60 4.54
N ILE A 135 -4.39 -19.74 4.18
CA ILE A 135 -4.16 -18.50 3.44
C ILE A 135 -4.84 -17.33 4.15
N ASP A 136 -4.38 -16.11 3.89
CA ASP A 136 -4.99 -14.91 4.46
C ASP A 136 -6.34 -14.56 3.81
N SER A 137 -7.18 -13.81 4.53
CA SER A 137 -8.53 -13.45 4.10
C SER A 137 -8.59 -12.60 2.84
N THR A 138 -7.56 -11.79 2.57
CA THR A 138 -7.50 -10.97 1.36
C THR A 138 -7.24 -11.85 0.14
N LEU A 139 -6.40 -12.87 0.27
CA LEU A 139 -6.12 -13.84 -0.77
C LEU A 139 -7.34 -14.74 -1.02
N ALA A 140 -8.03 -15.17 0.03
CA ALA A 140 -9.27 -15.94 -0.05
C ALA A 140 -10.40 -15.17 -0.76
N ALA A 141 -10.40 -13.82 -0.64
CA ALA A 141 -11.33 -12.95 -1.37
C ALA A 141 -10.98 -12.81 -2.87
N GLY A 142 -9.89 -13.44 -3.34
CA GLY A 142 -9.50 -13.45 -4.74
C GLY A 142 -8.81 -12.18 -5.24
N THR A 143 -8.39 -11.26 -4.34
CA THR A 143 -7.69 -10.04 -4.75
C THR A 143 -6.60 -9.67 -3.76
N LYS A 144 -5.34 -9.54 -4.22
CA LYS A 144 -4.20 -9.17 -3.38
C LYS A 144 -3.10 -8.52 -4.23
N SER A 145 -2.41 -7.55 -3.67
CA SER A 145 -1.24 -6.89 -4.29
C SER A 145 -1.49 -6.35 -5.71
N GLY A 146 -2.74 -5.91 -6.01
CA GLY A 146 -3.10 -5.39 -7.33
C GLY A 146 -3.33 -6.47 -8.39
N TYR A 147 -3.55 -7.73 -7.97
CA TYR A 147 -3.87 -8.88 -8.81
C TYR A 147 -5.20 -9.52 -8.44
N VAL A 148 -5.86 -10.12 -9.41
CA VAL A 148 -7.07 -10.94 -9.26
C VAL A 148 -6.67 -12.40 -9.39
N TYR A 149 -7.12 -13.23 -8.46
CA TYR A 149 -6.88 -14.66 -8.39
C TYR A 149 -8.17 -15.39 -8.77
N THR A 150 -8.19 -16.01 -9.92
CA THR A 150 -9.32 -16.81 -10.42
C THR A 150 -8.98 -18.29 -10.23
N TYR A 151 -9.63 -18.90 -9.26
CA TYR A 151 -9.47 -20.32 -8.94
C TYR A 151 -10.58 -21.15 -9.59
N ALA A 152 -10.24 -22.26 -10.21
CA ALA A 152 -11.20 -23.19 -10.78
C ALA A 152 -10.82 -24.64 -10.37
N PRO A 153 -11.65 -25.29 -9.53
CA PRO A 153 -11.48 -26.70 -9.18
C PRO A 153 -11.81 -27.60 -10.36
N GLY A 154 -11.19 -28.78 -10.40
CA GLY A 154 -11.55 -29.84 -11.35
C GLY A 154 -12.96 -30.40 -11.15
N ALA A 155 -13.52 -30.98 -12.19
CA ALA A 155 -14.90 -31.50 -12.17
C ALA A 155 -15.06 -32.90 -11.56
N THR A 156 -13.98 -33.54 -11.12
CA THR A 156 -14.00 -34.91 -10.56
C THR A 156 -14.33 -34.90 -9.06
N SER A 157 -14.82 -36.05 -8.54
CA SER A 157 -14.95 -36.29 -7.11
C SER A 157 -14.26 -37.63 -6.77
N PRO A 158 -13.15 -37.63 -6.02
CA PRO A 158 -12.48 -36.47 -5.41
C PRO A 158 -11.90 -35.49 -6.47
N THR A 159 -11.75 -34.20 -6.10
CA THR A 159 -11.16 -33.17 -6.95
C THR A 159 -9.66 -33.40 -7.08
N LEU A 160 -9.20 -33.87 -8.25
CA LEU A 160 -7.80 -34.26 -8.48
C LEU A 160 -6.99 -33.18 -9.18
N THR A 161 -7.65 -32.15 -9.71
CA THR A 161 -7.00 -31.08 -10.45
C THR A 161 -7.57 -29.73 -10.03
N TYR A 162 -6.78 -28.68 -10.17
CA TYR A 162 -7.25 -27.29 -10.07
C TYR A 162 -6.46 -26.41 -11.06
N SER A 163 -6.99 -25.26 -11.38
CA SER A 163 -6.26 -24.23 -12.09
C SER A 163 -6.41 -22.89 -11.37
N LEU A 164 -5.33 -22.15 -11.33
CA LEU A 164 -5.23 -20.82 -10.74
C LEU A 164 -4.72 -19.85 -11.78
N ASN A 165 -5.58 -18.95 -12.24
CA ASN A 165 -5.21 -17.84 -13.12
C ASN A 165 -5.08 -16.57 -12.28
N VAL A 166 -4.00 -15.82 -12.48
CA VAL A 166 -3.71 -14.61 -11.72
C VAL A 166 -3.35 -13.49 -12.68
N ASP A 167 -4.25 -12.52 -12.78
CA ASP A 167 -4.12 -11.41 -13.71
C ASP A 167 -3.99 -10.07 -12.98
N PRO A 168 -3.18 -9.12 -13.48
CA PRO A 168 -3.11 -7.79 -12.91
C PRO A 168 -4.45 -7.06 -13.08
N LEU A 169 -4.94 -6.39 -12.03
CA LEU A 169 -6.15 -5.56 -12.08
C LEU A 169 -6.09 -4.55 -13.23
N THR A 170 -4.93 -3.97 -13.46
CA THR A 170 -4.68 -3.07 -14.59
C THR A 170 -3.27 -3.34 -15.10
N ARG A 171 -3.19 -3.99 -16.26
CA ARG A 171 -1.90 -4.30 -16.91
C ARG A 171 -1.13 -3.00 -17.23
N GLY A 172 0.16 -2.99 -16.91
CA GLY A 172 1.01 -1.81 -17.06
C GLY A 172 0.94 -0.81 -15.90
N VAL A 173 0.01 -1.01 -14.94
CA VAL A 173 -0.13 -0.16 -13.74
C VAL A 173 0.12 -0.96 -12.46
N THR A 174 -0.65 -2.01 -12.21
CA THR A 174 -0.50 -2.85 -11.02
C THR A 174 0.52 -3.96 -11.21
N GLY A 175 0.72 -4.42 -12.43
CA GLY A 175 1.70 -5.41 -12.88
C GLY A 175 1.69 -5.54 -14.39
N GLN A 176 2.68 -6.22 -14.95
CA GLN A 176 2.79 -6.48 -16.37
C GLN A 176 2.47 -7.93 -16.70
N ARG A 177 2.94 -8.87 -15.89
CA ARG A 177 2.81 -10.30 -16.12
C ARG A 177 1.51 -10.86 -15.55
N SER A 178 0.88 -11.78 -16.27
CA SER A 178 -0.13 -12.71 -15.75
C SER A 178 0.55 -14.01 -15.34
N PHE A 179 -0.05 -14.75 -14.42
CA PHE A 179 0.50 -16.01 -13.93
C PHE A 179 -0.55 -17.11 -14.01
N TYR A 180 -0.07 -18.34 -14.17
CA TYR A 180 -0.87 -19.55 -14.13
C TYR A 180 -0.20 -20.59 -13.25
N SER A 181 -0.97 -21.31 -12.45
CA SER A 181 -0.51 -22.45 -11.67
C SER A 181 -1.60 -23.53 -11.64
N SER A 182 -1.21 -24.77 -11.33
CA SER A 182 -2.11 -25.91 -11.24
C SER A 182 -1.62 -26.89 -10.16
N GLU A 183 -2.24 -28.05 -10.08
CA GLU A 183 -1.88 -29.15 -9.18
C GLU A 183 -0.40 -29.59 -9.27
N VAL A 184 0.25 -29.30 -10.39
CA VAL A 184 1.70 -29.56 -10.57
C VAL A 184 2.56 -28.58 -9.80
N SER A 185 1.97 -27.50 -9.26
CA SER A 185 2.65 -26.44 -8.48
C SER A 185 3.75 -25.71 -9.22
N VAL A 186 3.75 -25.77 -10.56
CA VAL A 186 4.64 -24.99 -11.43
C VAL A 186 3.94 -23.69 -11.81
N THR A 187 4.65 -22.57 -11.62
CA THR A 187 4.12 -21.25 -11.97
C THR A 187 4.59 -20.82 -13.35
N HIS A 188 3.66 -20.64 -14.25
CA HIS A 188 3.90 -20.10 -15.60
C HIS A 188 3.57 -18.61 -15.65
N TYR A 189 4.16 -17.87 -16.59
CA TYR A 189 3.86 -16.45 -16.77
C TYR A 189 3.77 -16.03 -18.23
N ASN A 190 2.93 -15.02 -18.49
CA ASN A 190 2.80 -14.36 -19.79
C ASN A 190 2.82 -12.85 -19.60
N GLN A 191 3.52 -12.10 -20.48
CA GLN A 191 3.67 -10.65 -20.36
C GLN A 191 2.56 -9.85 -21.05
N SER A 192 1.86 -10.44 -21.98
CA SER A 192 0.92 -9.72 -22.86
C SER A 192 -0.52 -10.20 -22.78
N ALA A 193 -0.73 -11.43 -22.32
CA ALA A 193 -2.04 -12.08 -22.24
C ALA A 193 -2.20 -12.82 -20.91
N ALA A 194 -3.36 -13.45 -20.70
CA ALA A 194 -3.53 -14.42 -19.62
C ALA A 194 -2.53 -15.57 -19.78
N ALA A 195 -1.94 -16.01 -18.67
CA ALA A 195 -0.97 -17.09 -18.70
C ALA A 195 -1.66 -18.45 -18.80
N THR A 196 -0.97 -19.41 -19.43
CA THR A 196 -1.42 -20.79 -19.63
C THR A 196 -0.32 -21.78 -19.25
N VAL A 197 -0.64 -23.06 -19.20
CA VAL A 197 0.31 -24.14 -18.92
C VAL A 197 1.45 -24.26 -19.96
N ASN A 198 1.28 -23.67 -21.13
CA ASN A 198 2.28 -23.71 -22.22
C ASN A 198 3.23 -22.51 -22.22
N ASP A 199 3.03 -21.56 -21.33
CA ASP A 199 3.85 -20.35 -21.23
C ASP A 199 5.15 -20.59 -20.44
N ASN A 200 6.00 -19.56 -20.37
CA ASN A 200 7.29 -19.63 -19.71
C ASN A 200 7.13 -19.93 -18.21
N VAL A 201 8.01 -20.77 -17.66
CA VAL A 201 8.06 -21.11 -16.24
C VAL A 201 8.88 -20.06 -15.49
N ILE A 202 8.43 -19.70 -14.28
CA ILE A 202 9.24 -18.93 -13.34
C ILE A 202 10.26 -19.88 -12.71
N GLN A 203 11.54 -19.57 -12.87
CA GLN A 203 12.65 -20.26 -12.22
C GLN A 203 13.00 -19.63 -10.88
#